data_bd18332e18b0435d46e405b303a766b8
#
_entry.id   bd18332e18b0435d46e405b303a766b8
#
_cell.length_a   1.000
_cell.length_b   1.000
_cell.length_c   1.000
_cell.angle_alpha   90.00
_cell.angle_beta   90.00
_cell.angle_gamma   90.00
#
_symmetry.space_group_name_H-M   'P 1'
#
loop_
_entity.id
_entity.type
_entity.pdbx_description
1 polymer ?
#
loop_
_entity_poly.entity_id
_entity_poly.type
_entity_poly.pdbx_seq_one_letter_code
_entity_poly.pdbx_strand_id
1 'polypeptide(L)'
;MVNRSTTAQSTVAMRRWGPPAIVTLAAMAALTALAPHAVARQARTAPPVEATAPREAGEPIMAIVSIKSQKVTFYDADGWILRAPVSTGITGRETPAGVFALLEKDKDHHSTLYDDAWMPNMQRITWNGVALHGGPLPGYAASHGCVRMPFDFAEKLFDKTEIGMRVIISPNDAEPVEFSHPALFVPNKEAIAAAPAKAEALAREAEEAAQAADEAKKAAAAATREAALLPASLRKLQGLKTRADAELAYADRVLAAAQTDEAKARAEDLQQKAVAKATDLGTQLDTAKSDAKSKLDAAAAAKDAAKAAAPRKADTAKAASEAKLALEPVSVYISRATQKLYVRRNTHKPAPDGGGEVFDATIEVLVTIRDPDKPIGTHVFTAMARNDTGLRWSVVTIDNGDDAKDALDRITFPQDVLDRIAPTTMPRSSIVISDEPLSAETNYRTEFVAVLNNQPQGGFITRKPTADVRVARGDVVDDDGGFASFFQRGWGGQPVNPPQPVNPQRRLYYRQVQPQPQQRGWW
;
A
#
# COMPACT_ATOMS: atom_id res chain seq x y z
N MET A 1 -36.24 19.56 71.46
CA MET A 1 -36.87 18.64 72.43
C MET A 1 -36.10 17.34 72.36
N VAL A 2 -35.13 17.10 73.27
CA VAL A 2 -35.26 16.38 74.54
C VAL A 2 -35.65 14.91 74.24
N ASN A 3 -34.95 13.85 74.59
CA ASN A 3 -34.07 13.60 75.74
C ASN A 3 -33.44 12.19 75.62
N ARG A 4 -32.24 12.04 76.11
CA ARG A 4 -31.72 11.12 77.12
C ARG A 4 -31.72 9.61 76.86
N SER A 5 -30.52 9.00 76.77
CA SER A 5 -29.71 8.45 77.89
C SER A 5 -30.38 7.27 78.60
N THR A 6 -29.69 6.11 78.62
CA THR A 6 -29.29 5.53 79.91
C THR A 6 -28.28 4.40 79.71
N THR A 7 -27.21 4.52 80.42
CA THR A 7 -26.19 3.57 80.85
C THR A 7 -26.76 2.52 81.81
N ALA A 8 -26.25 1.30 81.79
CA ALA A 8 -26.24 0.40 82.94
C ALA A 8 -25.00 -0.46 82.95
N GLN A 9 -24.14 -0.15 83.89
CA GLN A 9 -23.06 -1.01 84.41
C GLN A 9 -23.65 -2.03 85.37
N SER A 10 -23.06 -3.23 85.44
CA SER A 10 -22.97 -4.10 86.66
C SER A 10 -21.98 -5.19 86.40
N THR A 11 -20.83 -5.09 86.97
CA THR A 11 -20.17 -5.62 88.18
C THR A 11 -20.15 -7.14 88.36
N VAL A 12 -18.94 -7.68 88.24
CA VAL A 12 -18.16 -8.54 89.12
C VAL A 12 -18.77 -9.83 89.68
N ALA A 13 -18.11 -10.94 89.39
CA ALA A 13 -17.80 -11.98 90.38
C ALA A 13 -16.53 -12.76 89.97
N MET A 14 -15.49 -12.57 90.74
CA MET A 14 -14.30 -13.47 90.83
C MET A 14 -14.73 -14.83 91.37
N ARG A 15 -14.23 -15.89 90.78
CA ARG A 15 -13.96 -17.14 91.52
C ARG A 15 -12.65 -17.78 91.01
N ARG A 16 -11.71 -17.90 91.98
CA ARG A 16 -10.39 -18.57 91.94
C ARG A 16 -10.48 -20.09 91.84
N TRP A 17 -9.37 -20.67 91.42
CA TRP A 17 -8.83 -22.03 91.56
C TRP A 17 -8.71 -22.70 90.19
N GLY A 18 -7.66 -23.23 89.75
CA GLY A 18 -6.25 -23.50 90.17
C GLY A 18 -5.66 -24.42 89.08
N PRO A 19 -4.34 -24.55 88.87
CA PRO A 19 -3.80 -25.19 87.65
C PRO A 19 -3.79 -26.72 87.79
N PRO A 20 -3.79 -27.49 86.65
CA PRO A 20 -2.67 -27.54 85.71
C PRO A 20 -3.09 -27.78 84.24
N ALA A 21 -2.62 -26.94 83.35
CA ALA A 21 -2.78 -27.16 81.91
C ALA A 21 -1.56 -26.61 81.14
N ILE A 22 -0.33 -26.85 81.64
CA ILE A 22 0.87 -26.40 80.93
C ILE A 22 1.52 -27.50 80.07
N VAL A 23 1.09 -28.77 80.16
CA VAL A 23 1.75 -29.88 79.46
C VAL A 23 1.11 -30.19 78.07
N THR A 24 -0.06 -29.68 77.73
CA THR A 24 -0.72 -29.95 76.45
C THR A 24 -0.48 -28.94 75.33
N LEU A 25 0.10 -27.77 75.65
CA LEU A 25 0.37 -26.75 74.60
C LEU A 25 1.72 -26.98 73.87
N ALA A 26 2.68 -27.72 74.45
CA ALA A 26 3.97 -27.98 73.80
C ALA A 26 3.87 -29.07 72.70
N ALA A 27 2.87 -29.96 72.73
CA ALA A 27 2.71 -31.01 71.72
C ALA A 27 1.96 -30.53 70.44
N MET A 28 1.18 -29.47 70.54
CA MET A 28 0.50 -28.91 69.34
C MET A 28 1.39 -27.92 68.56
N ALA A 29 2.37 -27.30 69.17
CA ALA A 29 3.32 -26.41 68.47
C ALA A 29 4.34 -27.20 67.64
N ALA A 30 4.63 -28.46 67.97
CA ALA A 30 5.55 -29.30 67.20
C ALA A 30 4.93 -29.98 65.98
N LEU A 31 3.60 -30.05 65.86
CA LEU A 31 2.91 -30.63 64.69
C LEU A 31 2.64 -29.60 63.59
N THR A 32 2.72 -28.28 63.85
CA THR A 32 2.57 -27.22 62.83
C THR A 32 3.85 -26.90 62.08
N ALA A 33 5.01 -27.38 62.54
CA ALA A 33 6.29 -27.14 61.88
C ALA A 33 6.66 -28.15 60.79
N LEU A 34 5.84 -29.20 60.58
CA LEU A 34 6.04 -30.24 59.57
C LEU A 34 4.94 -30.27 58.49
N ALA A 35 4.14 -29.21 58.38
CA ALA A 35 3.30 -29.04 57.16
C ALA A 35 4.25 -28.73 56.02
N PRO A 36 4.39 -29.58 54.99
CA PRO A 36 5.09 -29.17 53.78
C PRO A 36 4.35 -27.93 53.29
N HIS A 37 5.12 -26.85 53.05
CA HIS A 37 4.58 -25.74 52.28
C HIS A 37 4.05 -26.34 50.96
N ALA A 38 2.77 -26.60 50.87
CA ALA A 38 2.09 -26.81 49.63
C ALA A 38 2.24 -25.48 48.89
N VAL A 39 3.35 -25.35 48.16
CA VAL A 39 3.44 -24.41 47.07
C VAL A 39 2.20 -24.71 46.23
N ALA A 40 1.25 -23.81 46.28
CA ALA A 40 0.09 -23.87 45.44
C ALA A 40 0.64 -23.94 44.01
N ARG A 41 0.71 -25.15 43.47
CA ARG A 41 1.03 -25.41 42.09
C ARG A 41 -0.10 -24.71 41.37
N GLN A 42 0.17 -23.49 40.87
CA GLN A 42 -0.79 -22.82 39.98
C GLN A 42 -1.29 -23.89 39.01
N ALA A 43 -2.56 -24.16 39.07
CA ALA A 43 -3.20 -25.13 38.17
C ALA A 43 -2.76 -24.74 36.77
N ARG A 44 -1.91 -25.57 36.17
CA ARG A 44 -1.52 -25.40 34.78
C ARG A 44 -2.85 -25.44 34.03
N THR A 45 -3.23 -24.30 33.48
CA THR A 45 -4.35 -24.25 32.53
C THR A 45 -4.11 -25.37 31.50
N ALA A 46 -5.11 -26.22 31.31
CA ALA A 46 -5.01 -27.31 30.33
C ALA A 46 -4.51 -26.71 29.00
N PRO A 47 -3.59 -27.39 28.31
CA PRO A 47 -3.10 -26.87 27.03
C PRO A 47 -4.29 -26.63 26.08
N PRO A 48 -4.29 -25.56 25.30
CA PRO A 48 -5.35 -25.27 24.35
C PRO A 48 -5.49 -26.44 23.38
N VAL A 49 -6.72 -26.85 23.10
CA VAL A 49 -7.07 -27.95 22.20
C VAL A 49 -7.64 -27.36 20.92
N GLU A 50 -7.42 -28.02 19.79
CA GLU A 50 -8.09 -27.66 18.54
C GLU A 50 -9.60 -27.70 18.73
N ALA A 51 -10.28 -26.66 18.26
CA ALA A 51 -11.72 -26.55 18.33
C ALA A 51 -12.28 -25.85 17.09
N THR A 52 -13.41 -26.34 16.64
CA THR A 52 -14.24 -25.70 15.61
C THR A 52 -15.53 -25.22 16.27
N ALA A 53 -16.01 -24.05 15.88
CA ALA A 53 -17.27 -23.52 16.39
C ALA A 53 -18.43 -24.49 16.05
N PRO A 54 -19.43 -24.60 16.94
CA PRO A 54 -20.59 -25.51 16.73
C PRO A 54 -21.60 -24.94 15.72
N ARG A 55 -21.22 -24.00 14.88
CA ARG A 55 -22.03 -23.37 13.83
C ARG A 55 -21.30 -23.44 12.49
N GLU A 56 -22.02 -23.23 11.42
CA GLU A 56 -21.40 -23.06 10.11
C GLU A 56 -20.44 -21.85 10.11
N ALA A 57 -19.23 -22.07 9.64
CA ALA A 57 -18.21 -21.04 9.59
C ALA A 57 -18.35 -20.19 8.32
N GLY A 58 -18.40 -18.87 8.50
CA GLY A 58 -18.21 -17.92 7.42
C GLY A 58 -16.73 -17.78 7.01
N GLU A 59 -16.45 -16.86 6.12
CA GLU A 59 -15.08 -16.55 5.72
C GLU A 59 -14.30 -15.91 6.88
N PRO A 60 -13.05 -16.33 7.14
CA PRO A 60 -12.21 -15.72 8.15
C PRO A 60 -11.93 -14.25 7.83
N ILE A 61 -12.21 -13.36 8.77
CA ILE A 61 -11.92 -11.92 8.68
C ILE A 61 -10.61 -11.60 9.39
N MET A 62 -10.38 -12.21 10.55
CA MET A 62 -9.17 -11.99 11.34
C MET A 62 -8.74 -13.23 12.10
N ALA A 63 -7.44 -13.29 12.40
CA ALA A 63 -6.83 -14.22 13.35
C ALA A 63 -6.23 -13.45 14.52
N ILE A 64 -6.41 -13.95 15.74
CA ILE A 64 -5.76 -13.43 16.95
C ILE A 64 -4.89 -14.51 17.55
N VAL A 65 -3.60 -14.26 17.62
CA VAL A 65 -2.60 -15.10 18.29
C VAL A 65 -2.31 -14.51 19.67
N SER A 66 -2.55 -15.28 20.73
CA SER A 66 -2.14 -14.92 22.08
C SER A 66 -0.76 -15.53 22.39
N ILE A 67 0.24 -14.67 22.62
CA ILE A 67 1.57 -15.11 23.05
C ILE A 67 1.48 -15.74 24.44
N LYS A 68 0.68 -15.16 25.33
CA LYS A 68 0.51 -15.62 26.72
C LYS A 68 -0.05 -17.03 26.81
N SER A 69 -1.14 -17.31 26.12
CA SER A 69 -1.81 -18.60 26.18
C SER A 69 -1.39 -19.59 25.10
N GLN A 70 -0.46 -19.19 24.19
CA GLN A 70 0.01 -20.00 23.06
C GLN A 70 -1.15 -20.57 22.23
N LYS A 71 -2.08 -19.70 21.84
CA LYS A 71 -3.32 -20.06 21.15
C LYS A 71 -3.57 -19.10 19.98
N VAL A 72 -4.06 -19.63 18.88
CA VAL A 72 -4.64 -18.84 17.79
C VAL A 72 -6.15 -19.04 17.74
N THR A 73 -6.89 -17.98 17.47
CA THR A 73 -8.34 -18.03 17.23
C THR A 73 -8.64 -17.25 15.95
N PHE A 74 -9.39 -17.87 15.05
CA PHE A 74 -9.89 -17.25 13.82
C PHE A 74 -11.34 -16.83 14.02
N TYR A 75 -11.68 -15.68 13.47
CA TYR A 75 -13.01 -15.06 13.59
C TYR A 75 -13.57 -14.74 12.20
N ASP A 76 -14.83 -15.03 12.00
CA ASP A 76 -15.65 -14.51 10.92
C ASP A 76 -16.56 -13.37 11.43
N ALA A 77 -17.56 -13.00 10.63
CA ALA A 77 -18.49 -11.95 10.99
C ALA A 77 -19.25 -12.21 12.30
N ASP A 78 -19.51 -13.47 12.64
CA ASP A 78 -20.41 -13.86 13.73
C ASP A 78 -19.69 -14.42 14.97
N GLY A 79 -18.37 -14.33 14.98
CA GLY A 79 -17.54 -14.70 16.13
C GLY A 79 -16.43 -15.68 15.79
N TRP A 80 -15.96 -16.44 16.78
CA TRP A 80 -14.88 -17.39 16.53
C TRP A 80 -15.35 -18.59 15.71
N ILE A 81 -14.46 -19.08 14.83
CA ILE A 81 -14.73 -20.25 13.96
C ILE A 81 -13.76 -21.40 14.18
N LEU A 82 -12.47 -21.10 14.36
CA LEU A 82 -11.42 -22.10 14.54
C LEU A 82 -10.47 -21.66 15.67
N ARG A 83 -10.04 -22.62 16.46
CA ARG A 83 -9.02 -22.42 17.52
C ARG A 83 -8.00 -23.54 17.48
N ALA A 84 -6.74 -23.21 17.74
CA ALA A 84 -5.68 -24.21 17.87
C ALA A 84 -4.59 -23.73 18.84
N PRO A 85 -3.86 -24.67 19.46
CA PRO A 85 -2.61 -24.36 20.12
C PRO A 85 -1.59 -23.86 19.09
N VAL A 86 -0.66 -23.03 19.55
CA VAL A 86 0.47 -22.57 18.72
C VAL A 86 1.79 -22.68 19.51
N SER A 87 2.89 -22.52 18.80
CA SER A 87 4.20 -22.29 19.41
C SER A 87 4.84 -21.07 18.78
N THR A 88 4.90 -19.98 19.55
CA THR A 88 5.51 -18.71 19.15
C THR A 88 7.02 -18.71 19.38
N GLY A 89 7.68 -17.59 19.12
CA GLY A 89 9.14 -17.42 19.27
C GLY A 89 9.63 -17.54 20.70
N ILE A 90 10.80 -18.16 20.88
CA ILE A 90 11.52 -18.26 22.17
C ILE A 90 12.11 -16.91 22.56
N THR A 91 12.57 -16.80 23.83
CA THR A 91 13.32 -15.64 24.32
C THR A 91 14.53 -15.33 23.44
N GLY A 92 14.68 -14.07 23.04
CA GLY A 92 15.69 -13.58 22.10
C GLY A 92 15.32 -13.77 20.62
N ARG A 93 14.21 -14.46 20.34
CA ARG A 93 13.62 -14.65 19.00
C ARG A 93 12.10 -14.62 19.08
N GLU A 94 11.58 -13.71 19.88
CA GLU A 94 10.15 -13.59 20.14
C GLU A 94 9.37 -13.28 18.86
N THR A 95 8.17 -13.82 18.77
CA THR A 95 7.20 -13.39 17.78
C THR A 95 6.81 -11.94 18.08
N PRO A 96 6.94 -11.00 17.13
CA PRO A 96 6.62 -9.60 17.39
C PRO A 96 5.12 -9.45 17.64
N ALA A 97 4.79 -8.79 18.75
CA ALA A 97 3.41 -8.38 18.99
C ALA A 97 3.03 -7.21 18.09
N GLY A 98 1.79 -7.19 17.60
CA GLY A 98 1.33 -6.14 16.71
C GLY A 98 0.15 -6.52 15.83
N VAL A 99 -0.11 -5.68 14.85
CA VAL A 99 -1.17 -5.82 13.85
C VAL A 99 -0.52 -6.11 12.51
N PHE A 100 -0.91 -7.18 11.86
CA PHE A 100 -0.35 -7.67 10.59
C PHE A 100 -1.46 -8.03 9.61
N ALA A 101 -1.08 -8.38 8.39
CA ALA A 101 -1.94 -9.00 7.39
C ALA A 101 -1.21 -10.16 6.71
N LEU A 102 -1.95 -11.09 6.12
CA LEU A 102 -1.37 -12.14 5.27
C LEU A 102 -0.84 -11.52 3.98
N LEU A 103 0.43 -11.77 3.67
CA LEU A 103 1.15 -11.20 2.52
C LEU A 103 1.34 -12.21 1.39
N GLU A 104 1.56 -13.45 1.74
CA GLU A 104 1.94 -14.54 0.82
C GLU A 104 1.51 -15.87 1.41
N LYS A 105 1.20 -16.82 0.55
CA LYS A 105 0.86 -18.19 0.93
C LYS A 105 1.63 -19.17 0.06
N ASP A 106 2.26 -20.17 0.71
CA ASP A 106 3.04 -21.21 0.03
C ASP A 106 2.81 -22.56 0.74
N LYS A 107 2.35 -23.58 -0.02
CA LYS A 107 2.03 -24.89 0.54
C LYS A 107 3.26 -25.67 1.00
N ASP A 108 4.38 -25.49 0.32
CA ASP A 108 5.61 -26.29 0.53
C ASP A 108 6.84 -25.38 0.68
N HIS A 109 6.76 -24.43 1.63
CA HIS A 109 7.81 -23.45 1.85
C HIS A 109 8.97 -24.00 2.66
N HIS A 110 10.19 -23.68 2.21
CA HIS A 110 11.43 -23.93 2.92
C HIS A 110 12.10 -22.60 3.31
N SER A 111 12.53 -22.49 4.55
CA SER A 111 13.14 -21.26 5.07
C SER A 111 14.50 -21.00 4.43
N THR A 112 14.68 -19.82 3.84
CA THR A 112 15.99 -19.36 3.35
C THR A 112 16.87 -18.78 4.47
N LEU A 113 16.37 -18.67 5.69
CA LEU A 113 17.03 -18.05 6.84
C LEU A 113 17.49 -19.08 7.90
N TYR A 114 16.91 -20.28 7.92
CA TYR A 114 17.12 -21.29 8.97
C TYR A 114 17.24 -22.69 8.36
N ASP A 115 18.45 -23.06 7.89
CA ASP A 115 18.86 -24.41 7.50
C ASP A 115 17.80 -25.20 6.69
N ASP A 116 17.21 -24.55 5.71
CA ASP A 116 16.17 -25.15 4.85
C ASP A 116 14.97 -25.74 5.64
N ALA A 117 14.67 -25.16 6.83
CA ALA A 117 13.59 -25.65 7.69
C ALA A 117 12.25 -25.66 6.96
N TRP A 118 11.61 -26.82 6.93
CA TRP A 118 10.31 -27.00 6.30
C TRP A 118 9.19 -26.30 7.05
N MET A 119 8.44 -25.49 6.33
CA MET A 119 7.35 -24.66 6.83
C MET A 119 6.06 -24.90 6.02
N PRO A 120 5.43 -26.09 6.13
CA PRO A 120 4.28 -26.45 5.31
C PRO A 120 3.09 -25.54 5.57
N ASN A 121 2.34 -25.25 4.51
CA ASN A 121 1.18 -24.36 4.54
C ASN A 121 1.51 -22.98 5.13
N MET A 122 2.66 -22.43 4.72
CA MET A 122 3.17 -21.15 5.16
C MET A 122 2.24 -20.01 4.74
N GLN A 123 1.96 -19.13 5.68
CA GLN A 123 1.19 -17.90 5.52
C GLN A 123 2.02 -16.75 6.11
N ARG A 124 2.67 -15.99 5.25
CA ARG A 124 3.60 -14.93 5.61
C ARG A 124 2.86 -13.70 6.13
N ILE A 125 3.35 -13.10 7.22
CA ILE A 125 2.79 -11.87 7.80
C ILE A 125 3.77 -10.70 7.81
N THR A 126 5.06 -10.95 7.53
CA THR A 126 6.06 -9.88 7.36
C THR A 126 7.05 -10.25 6.25
N TRP A 127 7.51 -9.27 5.48
CA TRP A 127 8.46 -9.51 4.39
C TRP A 127 9.83 -9.98 4.86
N ASN A 128 10.21 -9.72 6.11
CA ASN A 128 11.41 -10.26 6.72
C ASN A 128 11.25 -11.69 7.27
N GLY A 129 10.15 -12.36 6.97
CA GLY A 129 10.00 -13.82 7.06
C GLY A 129 9.24 -14.33 8.30
N VAL A 130 8.50 -13.51 9.06
CA VAL A 130 7.59 -14.04 10.08
C VAL A 130 6.33 -14.59 9.40
N ALA A 131 5.92 -15.80 9.78
CA ALA A 131 4.79 -16.51 9.16
C ALA A 131 4.06 -17.41 10.16
N LEU A 132 2.82 -17.75 9.83
CA LEU A 132 2.10 -18.89 10.41
C LEU A 132 2.36 -20.11 9.53
N HIS A 133 2.61 -21.28 10.11
CA HIS A 133 2.86 -22.51 9.34
C HIS A 133 2.66 -23.78 10.18
N GLY A 134 2.54 -24.91 9.56
CA GLY A 134 2.54 -26.22 10.24
C GLY A 134 3.91 -26.52 10.86
N GLY A 135 3.91 -27.05 12.09
CA GLY A 135 5.16 -27.39 12.77
C GLY A 135 4.99 -28.08 14.13
N PRO A 136 6.07 -28.58 14.72
CA PRO A 136 5.99 -29.24 16.00
C PRO A 136 5.62 -28.28 17.13
N LEU A 137 4.75 -28.72 18.02
CA LEU A 137 4.24 -27.98 19.18
C LEU A 137 4.65 -28.64 20.48
N PRO A 138 5.70 -28.17 21.16
CA PRO A 138 6.10 -28.74 22.44
C PRO A 138 5.23 -28.27 23.62
N GLY A 139 4.21 -27.42 23.39
CA GLY A 139 3.34 -26.85 24.42
C GLY A 139 3.85 -25.56 25.06
N TYR A 140 4.89 -24.98 24.49
CA TYR A 140 5.48 -23.68 24.89
C TYR A 140 6.09 -22.97 23.67
N ALA A 141 6.50 -21.71 23.84
CA ALA A 141 7.19 -20.96 22.80
C ALA A 141 8.53 -21.61 22.43
N ALA A 142 8.71 -22.05 21.19
CA ALA A 142 9.88 -22.79 20.73
C ALA A 142 10.32 -22.46 19.30
N SER A 143 9.69 -21.49 18.63
CA SER A 143 10.04 -21.10 17.26
C SER A 143 11.14 -20.02 17.24
N HIS A 144 11.57 -19.68 16.04
CA HIS A 144 12.51 -18.56 15.80
C HIS A 144 11.76 -17.27 15.39
N GLY A 145 10.54 -17.06 15.88
CA GLY A 145 9.71 -15.90 15.63
C GLY A 145 8.45 -16.18 14.79
N CYS A 146 8.38 -17.29 14.05
CA CYS A 146 7.15 -17.73 13.39
C CYS A 146 6.13 -18.26 14.41
N VAL A 147 4.88 -18.38 13.98
CA VAL A 147 3.79 -19.01 14.74
C VAL A 147 3.58 -20.41 14.17
N ARG A 148 4.03 -21.44 14.89
CA ARG A 148 3.79 -22.83 14.50
C ARG A 148 2.39 -23.24 14.92
N MET A 149 1.69 -23.95 14.04
CA MET A 149 0.35 -24.53 14.25
C MET A 149 0.42 -26.06 14.09
N PRO A 150 -0.55 -26.84 14.58
CA PRO A 150 -0.66 -28.26 14.26
C PRO A 150 -0.68 -28.46 12.73
N PHE A 151 -0.04 -29.52 12.23
CA PHE A 151 0.08 -29.75 10.78
C PHE A 151 -1.28 -29.83 10.07
N ASP A 152 -2.19 -30.67 10.60
CA ASP A 152 -3.52 -30.84 10.03
C ASP A 152 -4.37 -29.57 10.10
N PHE A 153 -4.17 -28.78 11.16
CA PHE A 153 -4.83 -27.49 11.30
C PHE A 153 -4.32 -26.47 10.29
N ALA A 154 -3.01 -26.38 10.09
CA ALA A 154 -2.40 -25.50 9.12
C ALA A 154 -2.84 -25.84 7.67
N GLU A 155 -2.96 -27.13 7.35
CA GLU A 155 -3.45 -27.60 6.06
C GLU A 155 -4.92 -27.20 5.84
N LYS A 156 -5.81 -27.51 6.79
CA LYS A 156 -7.24 -27.13 6.73
C LYS A 156 -7.45 -25.62 6.65
N LEU A 157 -6.57 -24.87 7.31
CA LEU A 157 -6.65 -23.41 7.36
C LEU A 157 -6.18 -22.78 6.04
N PHE A 158 -5.19 -23.38 5.39
CA PHE A 158 -4.56 -22.81 4.21
C PHE A 158 -5.58 -22.45 3.12
N ASP A 159 -6.53 -23.32 2.83
CA ASP A 159 -7.52 -23.08 1.78
C ASP A 159 -8.68 -22.16 2.23
N LYS A 160 -8.77 -21.82 3.52
CA LYS A 160 -9.82 -20.96 4.09
C LYS A 160 -9.41 -19.50 4.26
N THR A 161 -8.12 -19.22 4.25
CA THR A 161 -7.59 -17.86 4.44
C THR A 161 -7.23 -17.22 3.12
N GLU A 162 -7.27 -15.90 3.07
CA GLU A 162 -6.93 -15.10 1.90
C GLU A 162 -5.81 -14.10 2.22
N ILE A 163 -5.04 -13.73 1.19
CA ILE A 163 -4.07 -12.62 1.29
C ILE A 163 -4.84 -11.35 1.67
N GLY A 164 -4.28 -10.57 2.60
CA GLY A 164 -4.94 -9.40 3.16
C GLY A 164 -5.75 -9.68 4.44
N MET A 165 -6.02 -10.94 4.80
CA MET A 165 -6.69 -11.25 6.08
C MET A 165 -5.89 -10.68 7.25
N ARG A 166 -6.56 -10.04 8.21
CA ARG A 166 -5.94 -9.45 9.40
C ARG A 166 -5.38 -10.51 10.33
N VAL A 167 -4.13 -10.33 10.78
CA VAL A 167 -3.51 -11.16 11.81
C VAL A 167 -3.03 -10.27 12.95
N ILE A 168 -3.54 -10.49 14.14
CA ILE A 168 -3.21 -9.75 15.36
C ILE A 168 -2.40 -10.67 16.27
N ILE A 169 -1.17 -10.26 16.58
CA ILE A 169 -0.33 -10.94 17.57
C ILE A 169 -0.42 -10.15 18.88
N SER A 170 -1.14 -10.68 19.84
CA SER A 170 -1.37 -10.04 21.12
C SER A 170 -0.42 -10.59 22.20
N PRO A 171 0.21 -9.73 23.02
CA PRO A 171 1.00 -10.17 24.17
C PRO A 171 0.15 -10.98 25.16
N ASN A 172 -1.10 -10.59 25.34
CA ASN A 172 -2.09 -11.19 26.24
C ASN A 172 -3.25 -11.83 25.47
N ASP A 173 -4.15 -12.46 26.20
CA ASP A 173 -5.40 -12.91 25.62
C ASP A 173 -6.24 -11.70 25.20
N ALA A 174 -6.68 -11.70 23.95
CA ALA A 174 -7.54 -10.68 23.37
C ALA A 174 -8.61 -11.33 22.50
N GLU A 175 -9.75 -10.68 22.39
CA GLU A 175 -10.87 -11.11 21.54
C GLU A 175 -11.58 -9.89 20.95
N PRO A 176 -12.25 -10.01 19.81
CA PRO A 176 -13.06 -8.92 19.26
C PRO A 176 -14.27 -8.68 20.16
N VAL A 177 -14.47 -7.43 20.54
CA VAL A 177 -15.63 -6.98 21.29
C VAL A 177 -16.49 -6.12 20.38
N GLU A 178 -17.81 -6.33 20.35
CA GLU A 178 -18.73 -5.48 19.60
C GLU A 178 -18.60 -4.03 20.08
N PHE A 179 -18.55 -3.11 19.13
CA PHE A 179 -18.22 -1.73 19.43
C PHE A 179 -19.04 -0.76 18.58
N SER A 180 -19.50 0.32 19.21
CA SER A 180 -20.26 1.41 18.58
C SER A 180 -19.71 2.75 19.03
N HIS A 181 -19.46 3.65 18.10
CA HIS A 181 -18.96 4.99 18.38
C HIS A 181 -19.32 5.95 17.24
N PRO A 182 -19.65 7.24 17.52
CA PRO A 182 -20.02 8.21 16.48
C PRO A 182 -18.92 8.49 15.44
N ALA A 183 -17.65 8.28 15.79
CA ALA A 183 -16.52 8.49 14.88
C ALA A 183 -16.28 7.31 13.91
N LEU A 184 -16.98 6.19 14.07
CA LEU A 184 -16.90 5.08 13.13
C LEU A 184 -17.65 5.41 11.83
N PHE A 185 -17.17 4.87 10.72
CA PHE A 185 -17.73 5.18 9.42
C PHE A 185 -19.14 4.62 9.27
N VAL A 186 -20.04 5.48 8.81
CA VAL A 186 -21.42 5.13 8.50
C VAL A 186 -21.59 5.17 6.98
N PRO A 187 -21.76 4.02 6.32
CA PRO A 187 -21.93 3.96 4.88
C PRO A 187 -23.28 4.52 4.42
N ASN A 188 -23.31 5.06 3.22
CA ASN A 188 -24.52 5.51 2.56
C ASN A 188 -25.03 4.42 1.60
N LYS A 189 -26.28 3.95 1.79
CA LYS A 189 -26.87 2.85 1.01
C LYS A 189 -26.97 3.18 -0.48
N GLU A 190 -27.34 4.40 -0.80
CA GLU A 190 -27.46 4.91 -2.18
C GLU A 190 -26.07 5.00 -2.83
N ALA A 191 -25.07 5.51 -2.11
CA ALA A 191 -23.70 5.61 -2.62
C ALA A 191 -23.12 4.23 -2.93
N ILE A 192 -23.34 3.25 -2.05
CA ILE A 192 -22.89 1.87 -2.28
C ILE A 192 -23.60 1.24 -3.48
N ALA A 193 -24.92 1.39 -3.58
CA ALA A 193 -25.69 0.85 -4.70
C ALA A 193 -25.29 1.48 -6.04
N ALA A 194 -24.95 2.77 -6.06
CA ALA A 194 -24.53 3.49 -7.25
C ALA A 194 -23.04 3.28 -7.61
N ALA A 195 -22.20 2.85 -6.67
CA ALA A 195 -20.75 2.79 -6.85
C ALA A 195 -20.32 1.91 -8.05
N PRO A 196 -20.86 0.70 -8.31
CA PRO A 196 -20.46 -0.11 -9.46
C PRO A 196 -20.74 0.58 -10.79
N ALA A 197 -21.96 1.09 -10.99
CA ALA A 197 -22.35 1.79 -12.21
C ALA A 197 -21.53 3.07 -12.43
N LYS A 198 -21.24 3.81 -11.35
CA LYS A 198 -20.35 4.99 -11.39
C LYS A 198 -18.93 4.61 -11.78
N ALA A 199 -18.39 3.53 -11.25
CA ALA A 199 -17.04 3.07 -11.58
C ALA A 199 -16.93 2.68 -13.07
N GLU A 200 -17.93 1.98 -13.62
CA GLU A 200 -17.98 1.65 -15.04
C GLU A 200 -18.10 2.89 -15.94
N ALA A 201 -18.97 3.84 -15.57
CA ALA A 201 -19.16 5.07 -16.34
C ALA A 201 -17.87 5.90 -16.40
N LEU A 202 -17.21 6.10 -15.26
CA LEU A 202 -15.94 6.84 -15.18
C LEU A 202 -14.78 6.09 -15.86
N ALA A 203 -14.78 4.76 -15.84
CA ALA A 203 -13.79 3.99 -16.58
C ALA A 203 -13.92 4.19 -18.10
N ARG A 204 -15.15 4.21 -18.63
CA ARG A 204 -15.40 4.52 -20.06
C ARG A 204 -14.97 5.95 -20.40
N GLU A 205 -15.34 6.92 -19.56
CA GLU A 205 -14.91 8.32 -19.78
C GLU A 205 -13.40 8.48 -19.80
N ALA A 206 -12.69 7.78 -18.89
CA ALA A 206 -11.23 7.79 -18.85
C ALA A 206 -10.60 7.17 -20.10
N GLU A 207 -11.19 6.09 -20.62
CA GLU A 207 -10.74 5.46 -21.87
C GLU A 207 -10.93 6.38 -23.08
N GLU A 208 -12.10 6.99 -23.20
CA GLU A 208 -12.40 7.97 -24.26
C GLU A 208 -11.45 9.17 -24.20
N ALA A 209 -11.21 9.72 -23.01
CA ALA A 209 -10.28 10.82 -22.82
C ALA A 209 -8.82 10.43 -23.15
N ALA A 210 -8.44 9.19 -22.83
CA ALA A 210 -7.12 8.67 -23.17
C ALA A 210 -6.95 8.52 -24.69
N GLN A 211 -7.92 7.97 -25.38
CA GLN A 211 -7.92 7.84 -26.85
C GLN A 211 -7.85 9.22 -27.52
N ALA A 212 -8.70 10.16 -27.09
CA ALA A 212 -8.71 11.52 -27.62
C ALA A 212 -7.36 12.25 -27.41
N ALA A 213 -6.72 12.07 -26.24
CA ALA A 213 -5.41 12.67 -25.97
C ALA A 213 -4.31 12.04 -26.84
N ASP A 214 -4.33 10.74 -27.04
CA ASP A 214 -3.37 10.04 -27.89
C ASP A 214 -3.53 10.38 -29.37
N GLU A 215 -4.77 10.56 -29.86
CA GLU A 215 -5.07 11.06 -31.21
C GLU A 215 -4.58 12.50 -31.40
N ALA A 216 -4.88 13.39 -30.45
CA ALA A 216 -4.41 14.77 -30.48
C ALA A 216 -2.89 14.85 -30.48
N LYS A 217 -2.20 14.01 -29.68
CA LYS A 217 -0.73 13.92 -29.67
C LYS A 217 -0.16 13.45 -31.01
N LYS A 218 -0.79 12.46 -31.65
CA LYS A 218 -0.39 11.98 -32.99
C LYS A 218 -0.59 13.06 -34.06
N ALA A 219 -1.74 13.73 -34.03
CA ALA A 219 -2.05 14.83 -34.96
C ALA A 219 -1.04 15.99 -34.81
N ALA A 220 -0.74 16.41 -33.59
CA ALA A 220 0.24 17.45 -33.30
C ALA A 220 1.65 17.07 -33.79
N ALA A 221 2.04 15.81 -33.60
CA ALA A 221 3.34 15.31 -34.09
C ALA A 221 3.40 15.30 -35.62
N ALA A 222 2.35 14.86 -36.31
CA ALA A 222 2.27 14.85 -37.76
C ALA A 222 2.33 16.28 -38.33
N ALA A 223 1.49 17.18 -37.84
CA ALA A 223 1.45 18.58 -38.27
C ALA A 223 2.79 19.29 -37.99
N THR A 224 3.44 19.00 -36.87
CA THR A 224 4.78 19.56 -36.57
C THR A 224 5.85 19.08 -37.54
N ARG A 225 5.85 17.80 -37.92
CA ARG A 225 6.78 17.25 -38.93
C ARG A 225 6.58 17.90 -40.28
N GLU A 226 5.35 18.07 -40.70
CA GLU A 226 5.01 18.74 -41.98
C GLU A 226 5.46 20.21 -41.97
N ALA A 227 5.13 20.93 -40.90
CA ALA A 227 5.54 22.31 -40.72
C ALA A 227 7.05 22.50 -40.71
N ALA A 228 7.82 21.55 -40.17
CA ALA A 228 9.31 21.63 -40.10
C ALA A 228 10.00 21.68 -41.47
N LEU A 229 9.36 21.16 -42.53
CA LEU A 229 9.90 21.14 -43.88
C LEU A 229 9.68 22.47 -44.64
N LEU A 230 8.69 23.25 -44.23
CA LEU A 230 8.27 24.48 -44.94
C LEU A 230 9.33 25.56 -45.05
N PRO A 231 10.13 25.88 -44.00
CA PRO A 231 11.16 26.91 -44.10
C PRO A 231 12.24 26.63 -45.16
N ALA A 232 12.55 25.35 -45.37
CA ALA A 232 13.53 24.96 -46.38
C ALA A 232 12.97 25.13 -47.81
N SER A 233 11.72 24.71 -48.02
CA SER A 233 11.05 24.90 -49.32
C SER A 233 10.86 26.38 -49.70
N LEU A 234 10.43 27.20 -48.73
CA LEU A 234 10.25 28.63 -48.92
C LEU A 234 11.59 29.32 -49.25
N ARG A 235 12.67 28.98 -48.54
CA ARG A 235 14.01 29.53 -48.86
C ARG A 235 14.47 29.16 -50.27
N LYS A 236 14.21 27.91 -50.70
CA LYS A 236 14.52 27.48 -52.08
C LYS A 236 13.75 28.31 -53.12
N LEU A 237 12.43 28.45 -52.98
CA LEU A 237 11.62 29.27 -53.90
C LEU A 237 12.04 30.74 -53.87
N GLN A 238 12.30 31.32 -52.72
CA GLN A 238 12.80 32.68 -52.56
C GLN A 238 14.12 32.87 -53.32
N GLY A 239 15.06 31.90 -53.22
CA GLY A 239 16.32 31.93 -53.96
C GLY A 239 16.12 31.84 -55.48
N LEU A 240 15.16 31.04 -55.96
CA LEU A 240 14.84 30.96 -57.37
C LEU A 240 14.22 32.28 -57.89
N LYS A 241 13.29 32.88 -57.12
CA LYS A 241 12.70 34.18 -57.45
C LYS A 241 13.75 35.27 -57.52
N THR A 242 14.65 35.37 -56.54
CA THR A 242 15.76 36.35 -56.55
C THR A 242 16.66 36.21 -57.79
N ARG A 243 16.93 34.98 -58.25
CA ARG A 243 17.70 34.76 -59.50
C ARG A 243 16.91 35.17 -60.72
N ALA A 244 15.62 34.87 -60.81
CA ALA A 244 14.80 35.28 -61.92
C ALA A 244 14.64 36.80 -62.03
N ASP A 245 14.56 37.49 -60.88
CA ASP A 245 14.55 38.95 -60.82
C ASP A 245 15.88 39.56 -61.30
N ALA A 246 17.02 38.93 -60.96
CA ALA A 246 18.31 39.35 -61.46
C ALA A 246 18.48 39.09 -62.96
N GLU A 247 17.93 37.96 -63.50
CA GLU A 247 17.87 37.67 -64.94
C GLU A 247 17.01 38.70 -65.68
N LEU A 248 15.88 39.10 -65.13
CA LEU A 248 15.01 40.15 -65.69
C LEU A 248 15.73 41.49 -65.73
N ALA A 249 16.34 41.91 -64.62
CA ALA A 249 17.11 43.13 -64.53
C ALA A 249 18.32 43.13 -65.49
N TYR A 250 18.90 41.99 -65.81
CA TYR A 250 19.91 41.84 -66.85
C TYR A 250 19.31 42.03 -68.25
N ALA A 251 18.20 41.35 -68.56
CA ALA A 251 17.48 41.44 -69.85
C ALA A 251 17.06 42.91 -70.16
N ASP A 252 16.53 43.62 -69.15
CA ASP A 252 16.17 45.04 -69.28
C ASP A 252 17.38 45.90 -69.66
N ARG A 253 18.50 45.64 -69.05
CA ARG A 253 19.77 46.36 -69.38
C ARG A 253 20.26 46.05 -70.80
N VAL A 254 20.16 44.78 -71.23
CA VAL A 254 20.50 44.36 -72.60
C VAL A 254 19.60 45.02 -73.62
N LEU A 255 18.30 45.09 -73.36
CA LEU A 255 17.31 45.74 -74.22
C LEU A 255 17.61 47.27 -74.32
N ALA A 256 17.89 47.95 -73.23
CA ALA A 256 18.20 49.34 -73.17
C ALA A 256 19.55 49.72 -73.93
N ALA A 257 20.46 48.76 -74.01
CA ALA A 257 21.75 48.93 -74.69
C ALA A 257 21.73 48.53 -76.17
N ALA A 258 20.68 47.94 -76.70
CA ALA A 258 20.55 47.44 -78.07
C ALA A 258 20.41 48.57 -79.09
N GLN A 259 21.37 48.64 -80.03
CA GLN A 259 21.46 49.74 -81.04
C GLN A 259 20.95 49.33 -82.44
N THR A 260 20.83 48.05 -82.74
CA THR A 260 20.32 47.52 -84.02
C THR A 260 18.98 46.85 -83.88
N ASP A 261 18.14 46.83 -84.94
CA ASP A 261 16.79 46.20 -84.91
C ASP A 261 16.88 44.69 -84.60
N GLU A 262 17.87 43.98 -85.12
CA GLU A 262 18.08 42.56 -84.78
C GLU A 262 18.52 42.38 -83.34
N ALA A 263 19.33 43.25 -82.76
CA ALA A 263 19.72 43.19 -81.36
C ALA A 263 18.51 43.48 -80.43
N LYS A 264 17.67 44.46 -80.83
CA LYS A 264 16.42 44.76 -80.12
C LYS A 264 15.44 43.54 -80.08
N ALA A 265 15.21 42.96 -81.26
CA ALA A 265 14.30 41.80 -81.34
C ALA A 265 14.79 40.61 -80.46
N ARG A 266 16.09 40.33 -80.41
CA ARG A 266 16.68 39.31 -79.53
C ARG A 266 16.55 39.68 -78.04
N ALA A 267 16.77 40.95 -77.72
CA ALA A 267 16.70 41.47 -76.35
C ALA A 267 15.23 41.48 -75.84
N GLU A 268 14.27 41.81 -76.70
CA GLU A 268 12.82 41.69 -76.37
C GLU A 268 12.39 40.24 -76.07
N ASP A 269 12.82 39.26 -76.89
CA ASP A 269 12.52 37.83 -76.64
C ASP A 269 13.15 37.38 -75.29
N LEU A 270 14.38 37.81 -75.02
CA LEU A 270 15.05 37.52 -73.74
C LEU A 270 14.25 38.15 -72.58
N GLN A 271 13.82 39.40 -72.69
CA GLN A 271 13.05 40.11 -71.69
C GLN A 271 11.71 39.44 -71.43
N GLN A 272 10.97 39.11 -72.48
CA GLN A 272 9.68 38.42 -72.36
C GLN A 272 9.79 37.10 -71.63
N LYS A 273 10.82 36.28 -71.92
CA LYS A 273 11.11 35.04 -71.24
C LYS A 273 11.46 35.27 -69.76
N ALA A 274 12.25 36.29 -69.46
CA ALA A 274 12.63 36.63 -68.10
C ALA A 274 11.45 37.17 -67.29
N VAL A 275 10.59 38.01 -67.87
CA VAL A 275 9.31 38.47 -67.27
C VAL A 275 8.42 37.31 -66.93
N ALA A 276 8.17 36.42 -67.90
CA ALA A 276 7.29 35.25 -67.68
C ALA A 276 7.84 34.38 -66.51
N LYS A 277 9.14 34.11 -66.50
CA LYS A 277 9.78 33.31 -65.44
C LYS A 277 9.72 34.02 -64.07
N ALA A 278 9.96 35.31 -64.01
CA ALA A 278 9.92 36.08 -62.76
C ALA A 278 8.48 36.15 -62.21
N THR A 279 7.49 36.33 -63.08
CA THR A 279 6.06 36.33 -62.69
C THR A 279 5.60 34.99 -62.19
N ASP A 280 5.92 33.90 -62.90
CA ASP A 280 5.56 32.54 -62.49
C ASP A 280 6.18 32.17 -61.11
N LEU A 281 7.48 32.42 -60.91
CA LEU A 281 8.12 32.18 -59.61
C LEU A 281 7.57 33.10 -58.52
N GLY A 282 7.12 34.31 -58.83
CA GLY A 282 6.44 35.19 -57.88
C GLY A 282 5.13 34.56 -57.40
N THR A 283 4.29 34.10 -58.33
CA THR A 283 2.99 33.44 -58.03
C THR A 283 3.21 32.16 -57.21
N GLN A 284 4.18 31.34 -57.62
CA GLN A 284 4.54 30.11 -56.87
C GLN A 284 4.99 30.41 -55.43
N LEU A 285 5.80 31.44 -55.24
CA LEU A 285 6.29 31.84 -53.91
C LEU A 285 5.17 32.35 -53.03
N ASP A 286 4.27 33.17 -53.55
CA ASP A 286 3.13 33.73 -52.78
C ASP A 286 2.10 32.64 -52.40
N THR A 287 1.83 31.72 -53.32
CA THR A 287 1.03 30.53 -53.00
C THR A 287 1.68 29.68 -51.90
N ALA A 288 2.97 29.39 -52.06
CA ALA A 288 3.72 28.62 -51.08
C ALA A 288 3.80 29.29 -49.70
N LYS A 289 3.88 30.62 -49.60
CA LYS A 289 3.80 31.38 -48.36
C LYS A 289 2.42 31.25 -47.67
N SER A 290 1.36 31.37 -48.45
CA SER A 290 -0.02 31.22 -47.98
C SER A 290 -0.25 29.82 -47.40
N ASP A 291 0.15 28.77 -48.15
CA ASP A 291 0.03 27.39 -47.75
C ASP A 291 0.85 27.08 -46.48
N ALA A 292 2.08 27.63 -46.42
CA ALA A 292 2.95 27.49 -45.27
C ALA A 292 2.35 28.14 -44.01
N LYS A 293 1.75 29.34 -44.17
CA LYS A 293 1.07 29.98 -43.04
C LYS A 293 -0.08 29.10 -42.51
N SER A 294 -0.92 28.62 -43.40
CA SER A 294 -2.06 27.73 -43.04
C SER A 294 -1.60 26.48 -42.30
N LYS A 295 -0.52 25.81 -42.76
CA LYS A 295 0.06 24.62 -42.13
C LYS A 295 0.72 24.92 -40.79
N LEU A 296 1.38 26.07 -40.64
CA LEU A 296 1.95 26.52 -39.36
C LEU A 296 0.86 26.81 -38.33
N ASP A 297 -0.22 27.51 -38.78
CA ASP A 297 -1.37 27.78 -37.91
C ASP A 297 -2.08 26.46 -37.50
N ALA A 298 -2.24 25.51 -38.43
CA ALA A 298 -2.77 24.18 -38.11
C ALA A 298 -1.87 23.38 -37.13
N ALA A 299 -0.56 23.48 -37.29
CA ALA A 299 0.37 22.83 -36.37
C ALA A 299 0.34 23.45 -34.96
N ALA A 300 0.17 24.77 -34.86
CA ALA A 300 -0.04 25.44 -33.58
C ALA A 300 -1.34 24.99 -32.92
N ALA A 301 -2.45 25.00 -33.66
CA ALA A 301 -3.76 24.56 -33.15
C ALA A 301 -3.76 23.09 -32.71
N ALA A 302 -3.08 22.20 -33.44
CA ALA A 302 -2.93 20.80 -33.05
C ALA A 302 -2.13 20.61 -31.76
N LYS A 303 -1.06 21.41 -31.56
CA LYS A 303 -0.30 21.42 -30.30
C LYS A 303 -1.14 21.88 -29.11
N ASP A 304 -1.91 22.94 -29.31
CA ASP A 304 -2.80 23.47 -28.26
C ASP A 304 -3.89 22.46 -27.91
N ALA A 305 -4.45 21.77 -28.91
CA ALA A 305 -5.43 20.69 -28.69
C ALA A 305 -4.81 19.52 -27.89
N ALA A 306 -3.60 19.09 -28.23
CA ALA A 306 -2.89 18.05 -27.49
C ALA A 306 -2.57 18.47 -26.03
N LYS A 307 -2.16 19.74 -25.85
CA LYS A 307 -1.93 20.31 -24.52
C LYS A 307 -3.21 20.38 -23.68
N ALA A 308 -4.35 20.71 -24.27
CA ALA A 308 -5.64 20.76 -23.59
C ALA A 308 -6.20 19.35 -23.25
N ALA A 309 -5.92 18.35 -24.09
CA ALA A 309 -6.38 16.97 -23.85
C ALA A 309 -5.62 16.25 -22.73
N ALA A 310 -4.37 16.61 -22.44
CA ALA A 310 -3.54 15.96 -21.44
C ALA A 310 -4.09 16.05 -20.01
N PRO A 311 -4.50 17.21 -19.46
CA PRO A 311 -5.09 17.30 -18.13
C PRO A 311 -6.41 16.53 -18.04
N ARG A 312 -7.27 16.59 -19.07
CA ARG A 312 -8.52 15.82 -19.10
C ARG A 312 -8.26 14.31 -18.98
N LYS A 313 -7.28 13.76 -19.70
CA LYS A 313 -6.84 12.37 -19.58
C LYS A 313 -6.41 12.04 -18.13
N ALA A 314 -5.65 12.91 -17.48
CA ALA A 314 -5.18 12.71 -16.12
C ALA A 314 -6.34 12.76 -15.11
N ASP A 315 -7.24 13.74 -15.22
CA ASP A 315 -8.35 13.93 -14.29
C ASP A 315 -9.38 12.79 -14.38
N THR A 316 -9.74 12.38 -15.61
CA THR A 316 -10.67 11.25 -15.81
C THR A 316 -10.05 9.92 -15.35
N ALA A 317 -8.76 9.68 -15.59
CA ALA A 317 -8.06 8.50 -15.10
C ALA A 317 -8.02 8.45 -13.56
N LYS A 318 -7.79 9.60 -12.91
CA LYS A 318 -7.85 9.72 -11.45
C LYS A 318 -9.25 9.45 -10.93
N ALA A 319 -10.28 10.05 -11.51
CA ALA A 319 -11.68 9.84 -11.11
C ALA A 319 -12.10 8.37 -11.27
N ALA A 320 -11.72 7.72 -12.37
CA ALA A 320 -11.99 6.30 -12.61
C ALA A 320 -11.28 5.40 -11.58
N SER A 321 -10.02 5.72 -11.24
CA SER A 321 -9.27 5.00 -10.21
C SER A 321 -9.92 5.14 -8.84
N GLU A 322 -10.29 6.35 -8.43
CA GLU A 322 -10.97 6.59 -7.14
C GLU A 322 -12.33 5.87 -7.07
N ALA A 323 -13.10 5.87 -8.17
CA ALA A 323 -14.38 5.16 -8.22
C ALA A 323 -14.21 3.63 -8.14
N LYS A 324 -13.18 3.08 -8.76
CA LYS A 324 -12.84 1.65 -8.62
C LYS A 324 -12.43 1.31 -7.19
N LEU A 325 -11.58 2.13 -6.58
CA LEU A 325 -11.16 1.95 -5.18
C LEU A 325 -12.34 2.05 -4.19
N ALA A 326 -13.40 2.79 -4.53
CA ALA A 326 -14.60 2.88 -3.70
C ALA A 326 -15.37 1.55 -3.59
N LEU A 327 -15.06 0.55 -4.42
CA LEU A 327 -15.59 -0.80 -4.36
C LEU A 327 -14.80 -1.74 -3.42
N GLU A 328 -13.69 -1.27 -2.88
CA GLU A 328 -12.79 -2.07 -2.04
C GLU A 328 -12.91 -1.67 -0.55
N PRO A 329 -12.67 -2.61 0.36
CA PRO A 329 -12.56 -2.29 1.79
C PRO A 329 -11.50 -1.22 2.03
N VAL A 330 -11.80 -0.30 2.94
CA VAL A 330 -10.87 0.77 3.31
C VAL A 330 -10.11 0.41 4.59
N SER A 331 -8.80 0.52 4.56
CA SER A 331 -7.95 0.45 5.74
C SER A 331 -7.46 1.85 6.11
N VAL A 332 -7.64 2.23 7.36
CA VAL A 332 -7.17 3.49 7.93
C VAL A 332 -6.16 3.20 9.02
N TYR A 333 -5.06 3.94 9.04
CA TYR A 333 -4.07 3.90 10.11
C TYR A 333 -3.89 5.30 10.70
N ILE A 334 -3.95 5.41 12.02
CA ILE A 334 -3.75 6.65 12.74
C ILE A 334 -2.60 6.46 13.69
N SER A 335 -1.53 7.21 13.47
CA SER A 335 -0.32 7.19 14.28
C SER A 335 -0.27 8.36 15.24
N ARG A 336 -0.22 8.09 16.55
CA ARG A 336 0.03 9.14 17.54
C ARG A 336 1.42 9.72 17.39
N ALA A 337 2.44 8.88 17.15
CA ALA A 337 3.82 9.34 17.04
C ALA A 337 4.05 10.35 15.90
N THR A 338 3.34 10.22 14.79
CA THR A 338 3.49 11.10 13.63
C THR A 338 2.37 12.11 13.46
N GLN A 339 1.29 12.02 14.25
CA GLN A 339 0.09 12.83 14.11
C GLN A 339 -0.49 12.80 12.70
N LYS A 340 -0.46 11.59 12.07
CA LYS A 340 -0.93 11.40 10.70
C LYS A 340 -1.98 10.31 10.62
N LEU A 341 -2.88 10.51 9.67
CA LEU A 341 -3.85 9.54 9.19
C LEU A 341 -3.46 9.10 7.78
N TYR A 342 -3.45 7.80 7.58
CA TYR A 342 -3.16 7.15 6.31
C TYR A 342 -4.35 6.31 5.88
N VAL A 343 -4.67 6.30 4.59
CA VAL A 343 -5.71 5.46 4.02
C VAL A 343 -5.09 4.56 2.97
N ARG A 344 -5.49 3.29 2.97
CA ARG A 344 -5.14 2.31 1.94
C ARG A 344 -6.36 1.57 1.44
N ARG A 345 -6.32 1.25 0.13
CA ARG A 345 -7.25 0.32 -0.52
C ARG A 345 -6.47 -0.56 -1.48
N ASN A 346 -6.85 -1.81 -1.58
CA ASN A 346 -6.21 -2.72 -2.54
C ASN A 346 -6.58 -2.32 -3.97
N THR A 347 -5.59 -2.29 -4.87
CA THR A 347 -5.83 -2.01 -6.29
C THR A 347 -6.01 -3.27 -7.12
N HIS A 348 -5.76 -4.46 -6.54
CA HIS A 348 -5.69 -5.77 -7.20
C HIS A 348 -4.74 -5.81 -8.41
N LYS A 349 -3.83 -4.87 -8.48
CA LYS A 349 -2.78 -4.88 -9.50
C LYS A 349 -1.59 -5.67 -8.97
N PRO A 350 -1.10 -6.66 -9.74
CA PRO A 350 0.11 -7.36 -9.35
C PRO A 350 1.28 -6.38 -9.31
N ALA A 351 2.14 -6.58 -8.33
CA ALA A 351 3.34 -5.78 -8.23
C ALA A 351 4.34 -6.14 -9.35
N PRO A 352 5.09 -5.16 -9.89
CA PRO A 352 5.98 -5.36 -11.05
C PRO A 352 7.06 -6.43 -10.86
N ASP A 353 7.44 -6.73 -9.62
CA ASP A 353 8.45 -7.73 -9.25
C ASP A 353 7.86 -9.10 -8.85
N GLY A 354 6.55 -9.28 -8.97
CA GLY A 354 5.85 -10.53 -8.69
C GLY A 354 5.55 -10.80 -7.22
N GLY A 355 5.88 -9.88 -6.29
CA GLY A 355 5.65 -10.03 -4.85
C GLY A 355 4.40 -9.30 -4.35
N GLY A 356 3.22 -9.91 -4.41
CA GLY A 356 1.98 -9.35 -3.87
C GLY A 356 1.30 -8.31 -4.76
N GLU A 357 0.37 -7.55 -4.18
CA GLU A 357 -0.47 -6.56 -4.85
C GLU A 357 -0.11 -5.12 -4.44
N VAL A 358 -0.42 -4.17 -5.30
CA VAL A 358 -0.20 -2.74 -5.05
C VAL A 358 -1.39 -2.16 -4.30
N PHE A 359 -1.12 -1.44 -3.22
CA PHE A 359 -2.12 -0.68 -2.48
C PHE A 359 -2.09 0.80 -2.88
N ASP A 360 -3.26 1.41 -3.05
CA ASP A 360 -3.36 2.86 -3.13
C ASP A 360 -3.00 3.45 -1.75
N ALA A 361 -2.13 4.43 -1.74
CA ALA A 361 -1.64 5.13 -0.54
C ALA A 361 -1.63 6.65 -0.75
N THR A 362 -2.55 7.15 -1.59
CA THR A 362 -2.58 8.58 -2.00
C THR A 362 -3.09 9.50 -0.90
N ILE A 363 -3.77 8.98 0.12
CA ILE A 363 -4.28 9.77 1.25
C ILE A 363 -3.34 9.60 2.44
N GLU A 364 -2.57 10.64 2.71
CA GLU A 364 -1.75 10.83 3.92
C GLU A 364 -1.95 12.27 4.37
N VAL A 365 -2.57 12.46 5.53
CA VAL A 365 -2.92 13.78 6.05
C VAL A 365 -2.59 13.90 7.54
N LEU A 366 -2.42 15.13 8.01
CA LEU A 366 -2.31 15.39 9.44
C LEU A 366 -3.66 15.16 10.11
N VAL A 367 -3.63 14.64 11.32
CA VAL A 367 -4.80 14.44 12.17
C VAL A 367 -4.55 15.09 13.53
N THR A 368 -5.58 15.71 14.09
CA THR A 368 -5.50 16.26 15.45
C THR A 368 -5.80 15.17 16.46
N ILE A 369 -4.85 14.91 17.35
CA ILE A 369 -5.00 13.99 18.49
C ILE A 369 -4.87 14.83 19.77
N ARG A 370 -5.90 14.83 20.62
CA ARG A 370 -5.83 15.50 21.92
C ARG A 370 -4.81 14.81 22.81
N ASP A 371 -4.13 15.57 23.65
CA ASP A 371 -3.10 15.09 24.58
C ASP A 371 -2.05 14.19 23.89
N PRO A 372 -1.35 14.68 22.84
CA PRO A 372 -0.49 13.86 21.99
C PRO A 372 0.68 13.19 22.75
N ASP A 373 1.04 13.70 23.92
CA ASP A 373 2.09 13.14 24.77
C ASP A 373 1.62 11.92 25.57
N LYS A 374 0.31 11.75 25.76
CA LYS A 374 -0.27 10.61 26.47
C LYS A 374 -0.40 9.40 25.53
N PRO A 375 0.13 8.21 25.88
CA PRO A 375 -0.08 7.00 25.10
C PRO A 375 -1.56 6.76 24.80
N ILE A 376 -1.87 6.34 23.58
CA ILE A 376 -3.23 6.05 23.13
C ILE A 376 -3.51 4.54 23.12
N GLY A 377 -2.46 3.73 23.06
CA GLY A 377 -2.54 2.29 22.92
C GLY A 377 -2.71 1.84 21.47
N THR A 378 -2.93 0.55 21.28
CA THR A 378 -3.17 -0.02 19.93
C THR A 378 -4.51 -0.71 19.88
N HIS A 379 -5.40 -0.19 19.03
CA HIS A 379 -6.77 -0.61 18.83
C HIS A 379 -7.03 -0.89 17.36
N VAL A 380 -7.65 -2.04 17.08
CA VAL A 380 -8.03 -2.47 15.73
C VAL A 380 -9.53 -2.55 15.64
N PHE A 381 -10.15 -1.55 15.03
CA PHE A 381 -11.59 -1.56 14.73
C PHE A 381 -11.78 -2.22 13.37
N THR A 382 -12.69 -3.17 13.29
CA THR A 382 -12.99 -3.91 12.06
C THR A 382 -14.49 -3.92 11.81
N ALA A 383 -14.89 -3.57 10.60
CA ALA A 383 -16.27 -3.71 10.13
C ALA A 383 -16.54 -5.19 9.84
N MET A 384 -17.23 -5.88 10.74
CA MET A 384 -17.43 -7.32 10.68
C MET A 384 -18.53 -7.72 9.68
N ALA A 385 -19.62 -6.97 9.66
CA ALA A 385 -20.76 -7.24 8.81
C ALA A 385 -21.56 -5.97 8.52
N ARG A 386 -22.44 -6.05 7.53
CA ARG A 386 -23.47 -5.04 7.29
C ARG A 386 -24.77 -5.46 7.98
N ASN A 387 -25.46 -4.50 8.54
CA ASN A 387 -26.80 -4.65 9.08
C ASN A 387 -27.74 -3.55 8.54
N ASP A 388 -28.97 -3.52 9.00
CA ASP A 388 -29.98 -2.55 8.52
C ASP A 388 -29.65 -1.09 8.86
N THR A 389 -28.85 -0.86 9.91
CA THR A 389 -28.47 0.46 10.41
C THR A 389 -27.11 0.93 9.89
N GLY A 390 -26.33 0.05 9.25
CA GLY A 390 -24.99 0.39 8.75
C GLY A 390 -24.00 -0.78 8.82
N LEU A 391 -22.89 -0.57 9.50
CA LEU A 391 -21.85 -1.58 9.73
C LEU A 391 -21.82 -1.98 11.22
N ARG A 392 -21.73 -3.26 11.46
CA ARG A 392 -21.42 -3.81 12.79
C ARG A 392 -19.90 -3.84 12.94
N TRP A 393 -19.41 -3.08 13.91
CA TRP A 393 -17.99 -2.96 14.21
C TRP A 393 -17.61 -3.81 15.42
N SER A 394 -16.40 -4.30 15.42
CA SER A 394 -15.72 -4.86 16.58
C SER A 394 -14.39 -4.16 16.81
N VAL A 395 -13.90 -4.18 18.04
CA VAL A 395 -12.58 -3.70 18.41
C VAL A 395 -11.76 -4.77 19.10
N VAL A 396 -10.47 -4.82 18.76
CA VAL A 396 -9.46 -5.61 19.49
C VAL A 396 -8.42 -4.63 20.02
N THR A 397 -8.23 -4.62 21.34
CA THR A 397 -7.17 -3.84 22.02
C THR A 397 -6.05 -4.79 22.42
N ILE A 398 -4.81 -4.48 22.07
CA ILE A 398 -3.65 -5.37 22.30
C ILE A 398 -2.53 -4.74 23.13
N ASP A 399 -2.65 -3.48 23.47
CA ASP A 399 -1.62 -2.74 24.19
C ASP A 399 -2.24 -1.89 25.31
N ASN A 400 -1.43 -1.50 26.27
CA ASN A 400 -1.83 -0.65 27.38
C ASN A 400 -1.81 0.83 26.94
N GLY A 401 -2.93 1.50 27.11
CA GLY A 401 -3.13 2.90 26.78
C GLY A 401 -4.50 3.34 27.25
N ASP A 402 -5.16 4.16 26.48
CA ASP A 402 -6.57 4.46 26.67
C ASP A 402 -7.44 3.23 26.38
N ASP A 403 -8.68 3.26 26.80
CA ASP A 403 -9.64 2.32 26.23
C ASP A 403 -10.02 2.71 24.79
N ALA A 404 -10.68 1.82 24.08
CA ALA A 404 -10.99 2.03 22.66
C ALA A 404 -11.90 3.24 22.41
N LYS A 405 -12.80 3.56 23.36
CA LYS A 405 -13.69 4.70 23.28
C LYS A 405 -12.90 6.00 23.48
N ASP A 406 -12.12 6.07 24.54
CA ASP A 406 -11.32 7.26 24.86
C ASP A 406 -10.28 7.52 23.75
N ALA A 407 -9.71 6.47 23.15
CA ALA A 407 -8.81 6.60 22.00
C ALA A 407 -9.49 7.28 20.82
N LEU A 408 -10.71 6.86 20.43
CA LEU A 408 -11.47 7.51 19.36
C LEU A 408 -11.91 8.94 19.72
N ASP A 409 -12.33 9.17 20.96
CA ASP A 409 -12.73 10.50 21.43
C ASP A 409 -11.59 11.53 21.37
N ARG A 410 -10.34 11.10 21.37
CA ARG A 410 -9.16 11.98 21.23
C ARG A 410 -8.88 12.40 19.80
N ILE A 411 -9.43 11.71 18.80
CA ILE A 411 -9.09 11.90 17.39
C ILE A 411 -10.13 12.75 16.69
N THR A 412 -9.69 13.82 16.03
CA THR A 412 -10.52 14.60 15.12
C THR A 412 -10.18 14.21 13.68
N PHE A 413 -11.08 13.48 13.05
CA PHE A 413 -10.93 13.07 11.66
C PHE A 413 -11.09 14.26 10.71
N PRO A 414 -10.20 14.43 9.71
CA PRO A 414 -10.39 15.42 8.65
C PRO A 414 -11.66 15.14 7.83
N GLN A 415 -12.53 16.14 7.71
CA GLN A 415 -13.85 15.97 7.09
C GLN A 415 -13.74 15.60 5.61
N ASP A 416 -12.79 16.18 4.89
CA ASP A 416 -12.53 15.89 3.48
C ASP A 416 -12.14 14.42 3.23
N VAL A 417 -11.42 13.81 4.18
CA VAL A 417 -11.11 12.36 4.13
C VAL A 417 -12.36 11.54 4.41
N LEU A 418 -13.14 11.90 5.44
CA LEU A 418 -14.39 11.20 5.75
C LEU A 418 -15.36 11.21 4.58
N ASP A 419 -15.54 12.35 3.93
CA ASP A 419 -16.44 12.50 2.77
C ASP A 419 -16.05 11.59 1.60
N ARG A 420 -14.76 11.26 1.47
CA ARG A 420 -14.24 10.39 0.41
C ARG A 420 -14.34 8.90 0.73
N ILE A 421 -14.23 8.50 2.00
CA ILE A 421 -14.12 7.09 2.36
C ILE A 421 -15.36 6.53 3.04
N ALA A 422 -16.03 7.29 3.92
CA ALA A 422 -17.15 6.79 4.71
C ALA A 422 -18.37 6.34 3.88
N PRO A 423 -18.80 7.07 2.83
CA PRO A 423 -20.01 6.70 2.08
C PRO A 423 -19.99 5.31 1.46
N THR A 424 -18.81 4.80 1.09
CA THR A 424 -18.64 3.50 0.44
C THR A 424 -17.93 2.47 1.31
N THR A 425 -17.79 2.72 2.62
CA THR A 425 -17.21 1.76 3.56
C THR A 425 -18.01 0.46 3.59
N MET A 426 -17.33 -0.66 3.59
CA MET A 426 -17.93 -1.99 3.51
C MET A 426 -17.34 -2.93 4.57
N PRO A 427 -17.92 -4.13 4.78
CA PRO A 427 -17.30 -5.15 5.62
C PRO A 427 -15.84 -5.41 5.27
N ARG A 428 -15.05 -5.81 6.25
CA ARG A 428 -13.58 -5.96 6.23
C ARG A 428 -12.81 -4.62 6.24
N SER A 429 -13.48 -3.46 6.15
CA SER A 429 -12.81 -2.18 6.40
C SER A 429 -12.31 -2.10 7.83
N SER A 430 -11.18 -1.41 8.04
CA SER A 430 -10.54 -1.33 9.35
C SER A 430 -10.02 0.06 9.68
N ILE A 431 -9.99 0.38 10.98
CA ILE A 431 -9.28 1.53 11.54
C ILE A 431 -8.31 1.01 12.58
N VAL A 432 -7.02 1.24 12.37
CA VAL A 432 -5.96 0.93 13.33
C VAL A 432 -5.50 2.23 13.94
N ILE A 433 -5.67 2.37 15.25
CA ILE A 433 -5.09 3.46 16.04
C ILE A 433 -3.91 2.88 16.78
N SER A 434 -2.75 3.56 16.77
CA SER A 434 -1.56 3.07 17.45
C SER A 434 -0.65 4.22 17.87
N ASP A 435 0.12 3.97 18.92
CA ASP A 435 1.23 4.83 19.31
C ASP A 435 2.38 4.81 18.29
N GLU A 436 2.46 3.76 17.47
CA GLU A 436 3.59 3.47 16.61
C GLU A 436 3.59 4.31 15.33
N PRO A 437 4.77 4.71 14.82
CA PRO A 437 4.90 5.32 13.50
C PRO A 437 4.67 4.25 12.41
N LEU A 438 4.23 4.69 11.24
CA LEU A 438 4.13 3.82 10.07
C LEU A 438 5.54 3.50 9.54
N SER A 439 6.03 2.29 9.77
CA SER A 439 7.32 1.83 9.24
C SER A 439 7.22 1.48 7.76
N ALA A 440 8.08 2.04 6.91
CA ALA A 440 8.12 1.73 5.49
C ALA A 440 8.50 0.26 5.22
N GLU A 441 9.35 -0.33 6.06
CA GLU A 441 9.79 -1.72 5.93
C GLU A 441 8.64 -2.71 6.12
N THR A 442 7.85 -2.54 7.17
CA THR A 442 6.75 -3.46 7.49
C THR A 442 5.49 -3.20 6.69
N ASN A 443 5.35 -2.00 6.14
CA ASN A 443 4.15 -1.56 5.43
C ASN A 443 4.28 -1.60 3.90
N TYR A 444 5.25 -2.33 3.39
CA TYR A 444 5.43 -2.53 1.96
C TYR A 444 4.41 -3.54 1.41
N ARG A 445 3.61 -3.15 0.41
CA ARG A 445 2.64 -4.01 -0.29
C ARG A 445 1.71 -4.80 0.62
N THR A 446 1.16 -4.15 1.59
CA THR A 446 0.23 -4.74 2.54
C THR A 446 -0.77 -3.69 3.00
N GLU A 447 -1.80 -4.13 3.67
CA GLU A 447 -2.55 -3.25 4.57
C GLU A 447 -1.62 -2.69 5.66
N PHE A 448 -2.17 -1.96 6.61
CA PHE A 448 -1.34 -1.39 7.67
C PHE A 448 -0.85 -2.44 8.65
N VAL A 449 0.45 -2.36 8.92
CA VAL A 449 1.16 -3.15 9.93
C VAL A 449 1.67 -2.21 11.02
N ALA A 450 1.36 -2.53 12.26
CA ALA A 450 1.89 -1.87 13.45
C ALA A 450 2.60 -2.90 14.33
N VAL A 451 3.90 -2.73 14.53
CA VAL A 451 4.69 -3.59 15.43
C VAL A 451 4.90 -2.84 16.74
N LEU A 452 4.52 -3.43 17.87
CA LEU A 452 4.60 -2.78 19.18
C LEU A 452 6.06 -2.66 19.65
N ASN A 453 6.56 -1.43 19.73
CA ASN A 453 7.95 -1.15 20.14
C ASN A 453 8.21 -1.38 21.64
N ASN A 454 7.17 -1.40 22.46
CA ASN A 454 7.22 -1.68 23.89
C ASN A 454 7.20 -3.18 24.22
N GLN A 455 7.16 -4.07 23.23
CA GLN A 455 7.15 -5.51 23.37
C GLN A 455 8.41 -6.14 22.78
N PRO A 456 8.83 -7.34 23.26
CA PRO A 456 9.97 -8.05 22.71
C PRO A 456 9.79 -8.37 21.21
N GLN A 457 10.83 -8.10 20.42
CA GLN A 457 10.81 -8.24 18.96
C GLN A 457 11.98 -9.08 18.42
N GLY A 458 12.58 -9.94 19.25
CA GLY A 458 13.79 -10.66 18.90
C GLY A 458 13.70 -11.46 17.59
N GLY A 459 12.57 -12.12 17.33
CA GLY A 459 12.32 -12.84 16.08
C GLY A 459 12.20 -11.93 14.85
N PHE A 460 11.84 -10.68 15.03
CA PHE A 460 11.78 -9.69 13.97
C PHE A 460 13.14 -9.07 13.68
N ILE A 461 13.86 -8.64 14.72
CA ILE A 461 15.14 -7.92 14.62
C ILE A 461 16.28 -8.82 14.14
N THR A 462 16.32 -10.08 14.56
CA THR A 462 17.38 -11.03 14.19
C THR A 462 17.30 -11.55 12.77
N ARG A 463 16.20 -11.28 12.07
CA ARG A 463 16.05 -11.61 10.65
C ARG A 463 16.72 -10.52 9.81
N LYS A 464 17.49 -10.92 8.80
CA LYS A 464 18.00 -9.93 7.85
C LYS A 464 16.79 -9.27 7.19
N PRO A 465 16.68 -7.93 7.20
CA PRO A 465 15.68 -7.25 6.42
C PRO A 465 15.77 -7.75 4.97
N THR A 466 14.64 -7.97 4.35
CA THR A 466 14.61 -8.14 2.89
C THR A 466 15.29 -6.90 2.33
N ALA A 467 16.34 -7.08 1.52
CA ALA A 467 17.06 -5.97 0.92
C ALA A 467 16.00 -4.98 0.39
N ASP A 468 16.12 -3.71 0.78
CA ASP A 468 15.23 -2.66 0.30
C ASP A 468 15.00 -2.89 -1.18
N VAL A 469 13.86 -3.42 -1.54
CA VAL A 469 13.34 -3.28 -2.87
C VAL A 469 13.04 -1.80 -2.95
N ARG A 470 14.06 -1.03 -3.33
CA ARG A 470 13.84 0.34 -3.78
C ARG A 470 12.79 0.18 -4.85
N VAL A 471 11.55 0.46 -4.48
CA VAL A 471 10.55 0.82 -5.47
C VAL A 471 11.28 1.92 -6.22
N ALA A 472 11.74 1.63 -7.43
CA ALA A 472 11.94 2.69 -8.36
C ALA A 472 10.57 3.39 -8.31
N ARG A 473 10.49 4.48 -7.55
CA ARG A 473 9.48 5.50 -7.81
C ARG A 473 9.60 5.58 -9.31
N GLY A 474 8.59 5.07 -10.00
CA GLY A 474 8.44 5.33 -11.41
C GLY A 474 8.41 6.83 -11.44
N ASP A 475 9.58 7.44 -11.60
CA ASP A 475 9.64 8.66 -12.31
C ASP A 475 8.82 8.34 -13.53
N VAL A 476 7.58 8.84 -13.51
CA VAL A 476 6.89 9.18 -14.73
C VAL A 476 7.91 10.07 -15.38
N VAL A 477 8.75 9.47 -16.22
CA VAL A 477 9.57 10.20 -17.16
C VAL A 477 8.53 10.83 -18.05
N ASP A 478 8.11 12.04 -17.67
CA ASP A 478 7.58 12.99 -18.61
C ASP A 478 8.66 13.10 -19.67
N ASP A 479 8.45 12.39 -20.78
CA ASP A 479 9.28 12.39 -21.99
C ASP A 479 9.11 13.72 -22.74
N ASP A 480 9.03 14.83 -22.01
CA ASP A 480 9.00 16.20 -22.51
C ASP A 480 10.32 16.98 -22.29
N GLY A 481 11.40 16.30 -21.85
CA GLY A 481 12.72 16.89 -21.59
C GLY A 481 13.77 16.74 -22.70
N GLY A 482 13.38 16.46 -23.93
CA GLY A 482 14.29 16.12 -25.03
C GLY A 482 15.04 17.28 -25.70
N PHE A 483 15.14 18.48 -25.16
CA PHE A 483 15.89 19.54 -25.84
C PHE A 483 16.76 20.46 -24.95
N ALA A 484 16.71 20.37 -23.63
CA ALA A 484 17.47 21.24 -22.75
C ALA A 484 18.83 20.66 -22.27
N SER A 485 19.08 19.37 -22.44
CA SER A 485 20.31 18.73 -21.94
C SER A 485 21.49 18.74 -22.93
N PHE A 486 21.31 19.31 -24.11
CA PHE A 486 22.37 19.37 -25.12
C PHE A 486 23.32 20.59 -24.99
N PHE A 487 22.99 21.56 -24.14
CA PHE A 487 23.78 22.80 -24.00
C PHE A 487 24.58 22.93 -22.70
N GLN A 488 24.65 21.88 -21.85
CA GLN A 488 25.40 21.98 -20.59
C GLN A 488 26.58 21.00 -20.50
N ARG A 489 27.29 20.80 -21.61
CA ARG A 489 28.60 20.15 -21.62
C ARG A 489 29.61 21.01 -22.34
N GLY A 490 30.09 21.99 -21.60
CA GLY A 490 31.26 22.79 -21.98
C GLY A 490 32.24 22.88 -20.82
N TRP A 491 33.39 22.27 -21.00
CA TRP A 491 34.70 22.54 -20.35
C TRP A 491 34.90 22.14 -18.88
N GLY A 492 35.70 21.08 -18.69
CA GLY A 492 36.33 20.72 -17.42
C GLY A 492 36.67 19.23 -17.36
N GLY A 493 37.81 18.82 -17.95
CA GLY A 493 38.23 17.44 -18.07
C GLY A 493 38.69 16.78 -16.78
N GLN A 494 38.37 15.49 -16.65
CA GLN A 494 39.24 14.42 -16.11
C GLN A 494 38.77 13.09 -16.73
N PRO A 495 39.62 12.17 -17.12
CA PRO A 495 39.25 10.95 -17.79
C PRO A 495 38.76 9.93 -16.76
N VAL A 496 37.51 9.50 -16.89
CA VAL A 496 36.96 8.36 -16.15
C VAL A 496 36.96 7.16 -17.09
N ASN A 497 37.60 6.07 -16.68
CA ASN A 497 37.66 4.80 -17.39
C ASN A 497 36.26 4.32 -17.82
N PRO A 498 36.11 3.77 -19.04
CA PRO A 498 34.83 3.24 -19.50
C PRO A 498 34.42 1.99 -18.66
N PRO A 499 33.14 1.83 -18.35
CA PRO A 499 32.66 0.62 -17.70
C PRO A 499 32.81 -0.58 -18.65
N GLN A 500 33.33 -1.66 -18.12
CA GLN A 500 33.47 -2.95 -18.79
C GLN A 500 32.09 -3.47 -19.25
N PRO A 501 31.96 -4.09 -20.41
CA PRO A 501 30.68 -4.62 -20.88
C PRO A 501 30.25 -5.79 -20.01
N VAL A 502 29.08 -5.68 -19.40
CA VAL A 502 28.42 -6.76 -18.65
C VAL A 502 27.94 -7.81 -19.65
N ASN A 503 28.47 -9.01 -19.54
CA ASN A 503 28.13 -10.17 -20.36
C ASN A 503 26.64 -10.55 -20.20
N PRO A 504 25.79 -10.56 -21.23
CA PRO A 504 24.36 -10.85 -21.15
C PRO A 504 24.00 -12.33 -21.10
N GLN A 505 24.91 -13.20 -20.68
CA GLN A 505 24.65 -14.65 -20.60
C GLN A 505 24.68 -15.19 -19.17
N ARG A 506 23.79 -14.72 -18.31
CA ARG A 506 23.28 -15.52 -17.19
C ARG A 506 21.79 -15.81 -17.42
N ARG A 507 21.51 -16.79 -18.27
CA ARG A 507 20.24 -17.50 -18.30
C ARG A 507 20.08 -18.20 -16.94
N LEU A 508 19.06 -17.83 -16.20
CA LEU A 508 18.57 -18.58 -15.06
C LEU A 508 18.11 -19.96 -15.56
N TYR A 509 18.88 -20.99 -15.28
CA TYR A 509 18.45 -22.36 -15.42
C TYR A 509 17.46 -22.67 -14.31
N TYR A 510 16.19 -22.75 -14.63
CA TYR A 510 15.24 -23.53 -13.85
C TYR A 510 15.62 -24.99 -13.97
N ARG A 511 16.24 -25.53 -12.94
CA ARG A 511 16.51 -26.96 -12.83
C ARG A 511 15.22 -27.65 -12.45
N GLN A 512 14.57 -28.30 -13.40
CA GLN A 512 13.56 -29.31 -13.10
C GLN A 512 14.26 -30.44 -12.31
N VAL A 513 13.90 -30.56 -11.05
CA VAL A 513 14.30 -31.69 -10.21
C VAL A 513 13.30 -32.81 -10.46
N GLN A 514 13.76 -33.86 -11.11
CA GLN A 514 13.02 -35.11 -11.16
C GLN A 514 13.00 -35.78 -9.78
N PRO A 515 11.90 -36.39 -9.35
CA PRO A 515 11.81 -37.06 -8.07
C PRO A 515 12.67 -38.31 -8.03
N GLN A 516 13.59 -38.39 -7.08
CA GLN A 516 14.28 -39.61 -6.72
C GLN A 516 13.46 -40.43 -5.71
N PRO A 517 13.50 -41.78 -5.76
CA PRO A 517 12.68 -42.61 -4.88
C PRO A 517 13.22 -42.61 -3.45
N GLN A 518 12.28 -42.52 -2.50
CA GLN A 518 12.52 -42.58 -1.08
C GLN A 518 13.19 -43.87 -0.65
N GLN A 519 14.37 -43.77 -0.05
CA GLN A 519 14.87 -44.81 0.84
C GLN A 519 14.37 -44.50 2.26
N ARG A 520 13.58 -45.44 2.78
CA ARG A 520 13.18 -45.45 4.20
C ARG A 520 14.43 -45.74 5.04
N GLY A 521 14.75 -44.84 5.94
CA GLY A 521 15.71 -45.02 6.99
C GLY A 521 15.13 -44.49 8.29
N TRP A 522 14.94 -45.41 9.20
CA TRP A 522 14.54 -45.23 10.60
C TRP A 522 15.53 -44.29 11.33
N TRP A 523 15.00 -43.30 12.01
CA TRP A 523 15.24 -42.92 13.44
C TRP A 523 14.23 -41.86 13.87
#